data_f9fb819609e9105df1a423173cec89bb
#
_entry.id   f9fb819609e9105df1a423173cec89bb
#
_cell.length_a   1.000
_cell.length_b   1.000
_cell.length_c   1.000
_cell.angle_alpha   90.00
_cell.angle_beta   90.00
_cell.angle_gamma   90.00
#
_symmetry.space_group_name_H-M   'P 1'
#
loop_
_entity.id
_entity.type
_entity.pdbx_description
1 polymer ?
#
loop_
_entity_poly.entity_id
_entity_poly.type
_entity_poly.pdbx_seq_one_letter_code
_entity_poly.pdbx_strand_id
1 'polypeptide(L)'
;MPPKPKITRDMIIDAAIKVIRKTGYESINARTVSGELHCSTQPVMYHFSTIDSLKQAAYAQTDQMHTEYLMDIPPDRDPVLGIGLNYIRFAVEEPQLFRFLFQSGYAQESSLLEMIDSEELIPVLAAMQDGTGMSMEKTRQVFLTVALFAHGYASIIANNGLEYDEKLVAGHLEHAWNGAILAAVQEENEHEETV
;
A
#
# COMPACT_ATOMS: atom_id res chain seq x y z
N MET A 1 -41.53 -11.43 14.63
CA MET A 1 -40.32 -11.48 13.79
C MET A 1 -39.22 -10.69 14.48
N PRO A 2 -38.00 -11.23 14.69
CA PRO A 2 -36.91 -10.40 15.19
C PRO A 2 -36.65 -9.28 14.18
N PRO A 3 -36.27 -8.06 14.63
CA PRO A 3 -35.95 -6.98 13.74
C PRO A 3 -34.77 -7.37 12.84
N LYS A 4 -34.86 -7.06 11.54
CA LYS A 4 -33.73 -7.27 10.62
C LYS A 4 -32.53 -6.47 11.13
N PRO A 5 -31.32 -7.04 11.12
CA PRO A 5 -30.14 -6.31 11.55
C PRO A 5 -30.01 -5.02 10.74
N LYS A 6 -29.79 -3.91 11.43
CA LYS A 6 -29.64 -2.58 10.79
C LYS A 6 -28.35 -2.59 9.98
N ILE A 7 -28.39 -2.35 8.68
CA ILE A 7 -27.20 -2.17 7.85
C ILE A 7 -26.48 -0.90 8.30
N THR A 8 -25.21 -1.03 8.67
CA THR A 8 -24.36 0.08 9.09
C THR A 8 -23.50 0.61 7.94
N ARG A 9 -22.92 1.79 8.13
CA ARG A 9 -21.98 2.38 7.19
C ARG A 9 -20.76 1.47 6.95
N ASP A 10 -20.20 0.92 8.01
CA ASP A 10 -19.01 0.05 7.95
C ASP A 10 -19.32 -1.28 7.22
N MET A 11 -20.48 -1.88 7.46
CA MET A 11 -20.93 -3.06 6.70
C MET A 11 -20.99 -2.77 5.19
N ILE A 12 -21.38 -1.56 4.80
CA ILE A 12 -21.44 -1.16 3.39
C ILE A 12 -20.03 -1.01 2.81
N ILE A 13 -19.09 -0.41 3.57
CA ILE A 13 -17.70 -0.28 3.16
C ILE A 13 -17.06 -1.67 3.02
N ASP A 14 -17.24 -2.56 3.99
CA ASP A 14 -16.74 -3.95 3.93
C ASP A 14 -17.31 -4.70 2.71
N ALA A 15 -18.58 -4.51 2.41
CA ALA A 15 -19.20 -5.10 1.22
C ALA A 15 -18.61 -4.52 -0.07
N ALA A 16 -18.33 -3.22 -0.12
CA ALA A 16 -17.65 -2.60 -1.25
C ALA A 16 -16.24 -3.18 -1.45
N ILE A 17 -15.46 -3.34 -0.38
CA ILE A 17 -14.13 -3.98 -0.44
C ILE A 17 -14.24 -5.43 -0.94
N LYS A 18 -15.24 -6.19 -0.51
CA LYS A 18 -15.50 -7.54 -1.04
C LYS A 18 -15.83 -7.53 -2.53
N VAL A 19 -16.59 -6.54 -3.01
CA VAL A 19 -16.87 -6.36 -4.45
C VAL A 19 -15.58 -6.05 -5.19
N ILE A 20 -14.71 -5.16 -4.66
CA ILE A 20 -13.40 -4.85 -5.26
C ILE A 20 -12.56 -6.13 -5.41
N ARG A 21 -12.41 -6.91 -4.35
CA ARG A 21 -11.63 -8.18 -4.39
C ARG A 21 -12.10 -9.13 -5.48
N LYS A 22 -13.41 -9.19 -5.71
CA LYS A 22 -14.02 -10.13 -6.69
C LYS A 22 -13.94 -9.64 -8.12
N THR A 23 -14.16 -8.33 -8.36
CA THR A 23 -14.48 -7.82 -9.70
C THR A 23 -13.84 -6.49 -10.05
N GLY A 24 -13.01 -5.93 -9.17
CA GLY A 24 -12.35 -4.64 -9.37
C GLY A 24 -13.20 -3.45 -8.89
N TYR A 25 -12.53 -2.33 -8.68
CA TYR A 25 -13.14 -1.11 -8.11
C TYR A 25 -14.12 -0.40 -9.06
N GLU A 26 -14.00 -0.61 -10.37
CA GLU A 26 -14.92 -0.09 -11.37
C GLU A 26 -16.31 -0.69 -11.24
N SER A 27 -16.40 -1.89 -10.69
CA SER A 27 -17.69 -2.61 -10.47
C SER A 27 -18.51 -2.07 -9.32
N ILE A 28 -17.97 -1.15 -8.48
CA ILE A 28 -18.69 -0.60 -7.34
C ILE A 28 -19.86 0.28 -7.81
N ASN A 29 -21.06 -0.14 -7.47
CA ASN A 29 -22.29 0.62 -7.59
C ASN A 29 -23.28 0.15 -6.51
N ALA A 30 -24.38 0.89 -6.33
CA ALA A 30 -25.37 0.57 -5.29
C ALA A 30 -25.94 -0.85 -5.41
N ARG A 31 -26.08 -1.37 -6.64
CA ARG A 31 -26.65 -2.70 -6.88
C ARG A 31 -25.65 -3.81 -6.53
N THR A 32 -24.38 -3.69 -6.91
CA THR A 32 -23.36 -4.70 -6.61
C THR A 32 -23.10 -4.80 -5.11
N VAL A 33 -23.00 -3.65 -4.42
CA VAL A 33 -22.79 -3.59 -2.97
C VAL A 33 -24.02 -4.10 -2.20
N SER A 34 -25.23 -3.70 -2.59
CA SER A 34 -26.44 -4.22 -1.96
C SER A 34 -26.66 -5.72 -2.21
N GLY A 35 -26.22 -6.22 -3.36
CA GLY A 35 -26.21 -7.66 -3.66
C GLY A 35 -25.29 -8.44 -2.71
N GLU A 36 -24.09 -7.92 -2.41
CA GLU A 36 -23.15 -8.53 -1.45
C GLU A 36 -23.76 -8.56 -0.02
N LEU A 37 -24.56 -7.54 0.33
CA LEU A 37 -25.27 -7.45 1.62
C LEU A 37 -26.61 -8.16 1.67
N HIS A 38 -27.05 -8.76 0.56
CA HIS A 38 -28.39 -9.37 0.43
C HIS A 38 -29.54 -8.43 0.87
N CYS A 39 -29.45 -7.13 0.49
CA CYS A 39 -30.43 -6.12 0.82
C CYS A 39 -30.85 -5.30 -0.40
N SER A 40 -31.78 -4.35 -0.22
CA SER A 40 -32.10 -3.37 -1.26
C SER A 40 -31.00 -2.30 -1.37
N THR A 41 -31.03 -1.50 -2.44
CA THR A 41 -30.08 -0.38 -2.63
C THR A 41 -30.32 0.79 -1.67
N GLN A 42 -31.47 0.84 -1.01
CA GLN A 42 -31.86 1.95 -0.13
C GLN A 42 -30.89 2.20 1.03
N PRO A 43 -30.42 1.19 1.81
CA PRO A 43 -29.42 1.41 2.85
C PRO A 43 -28.11 1.98 2.31
N VAL A 44 -27.65 1.54 1.14
CA VAL A 44 -26.42 2.04 0.53
C VAL A 44 -26.55 3.53 0.22
N MET A 45 -27.66 3.92 -0.44
CA MET A 45 -27.90 5.32 -0.82
C MET A 45 -28.28 6.20 0.38
N TYR A 46 -28.73 5.62 1.49
CA TYR A 46 -28.98 6.35 2.74
C TYR A 46 -27.66 6.75 3.43
N HIS A 47 -26.68 5.85 3.46
CA HIS A 47 -25.39 6.11 4.11
C HIS A 47 -24.39 6.85 3.24
N PHE A 48 -24.52 6.72 1.91
CA PHE A 48 -23.62 7.35 0.93
C PHE A 48 -24.44 8.09 -0.12
N SER A 49 -24.33 9.42 -0.13
CA SER A 49 -25.05 10.29 -1.07
C SER A 49 -24.65 10.04 -2.53
N THR A 50 -23.42 9.57 -2.76
CA THR A 50 -22.87 9.22 -4.07
C THR A 50 -22.07 7.92 -3.99
N ILE A 51 -21.91 7.24 -5.13
CA ILE A 51 -21.03 6.07 -5.22
C ILE A 51 -19.58 6.47 -5.05
N ASP A 52 -19.22 7.67 -5.46
CA ASP A 52 -17.88 8.20 -5.29
C ASP A 52 -17.51 8.36 -3.79
N SER A 53 -18.43 8.88 -2.98
CA SER A 53 -18.22 8.95 -1.51
C SER A 53 -18.09 7.58 -0.85
N LEU A 54 -18.72 6.53 -1.39
CA LEU A 54 -18.51 5.16 -0.95
C LEU A 54 -17.13 4.65 -1.37
N LYS A 55 -16.69 4.94 -2.60
CA LYS A 55 -15.37 4.56 -3.10
C LYS A 55 -14.26 5.23 -2.29
N GLN A 56 -14.39 6.53 -1.98
CA GLN A 56 -13.44 7.23 -1.11
C GLN A 56 -13.35 6.59 0.29
N ALA A 57 -14.48 6.23 0.90
CA ALA A 57 -14.49 5.56 2.20
C ALA A 57 -13.89 4.15 2.13
N ALA A 58 -14.15 3.40 1.06
CA ALA A 58 -13.54 2.10 0.82
C ALA A 58 -12.02 2.22 0.56
N TYR A 59 -11.59 3.30 -0.13
CA TYR A 59 -10.17 3.60 -0.34
C TYR A 59 -9.45 3.80 1.00
N ALA A 60 -9.95 4.69 1.85
CA ALA A 60 -9.34 4.97 3.15
C ALA A 60 -9.24 3.71 4.04
N GLN A 61 -10.29 2.86 4.04
CA GLN A 61 -10.21 1.59 4.79
C GLN A 61 -9.24 0.59 4.16
N THR A 62 -9.15 0.53 2.83
CA THR A 62 -8.20 -0.35 2.13
C THR A 62 -6.75 0.12 2.36
N ASP A 63 -6.51 1.42 2.39
CA ASP A 63 -5.22 2.02 2.67
C ASP A 63 -4.74 1.70 4.09
N GLN A 64 -5.63 1.85 5.09
CA GLN A 64 -5.34 1.41 6.45
C GLN A 64 -5.00 -0.09 6.53
N MET A 65 -5.78 -0.95 5.86
CA MET A 65 -5.51 -2.39 5.83
C MET A 65 -4.16 -2.70 5.16
N HIS A 66 -3.80 -1.95 4.12
CA HIS A 66 -2.51 -2.09 3.44
C HIS A 66 -1.36 -1.68 4.37
N THR A 67 -1.47 -0.55 5.07
CA THR A 67 -0.48 -0.09 6.05
C THR A 67 -0.28 -1.12 7.17
N GLU A 68 -1.37 -1.63 7.76
CA GLU A 68 -1.31 -2.69 8.77
C GLU A 68 -0.61 -3.96 8.22
N TYR A 69 -0.89 -4.34 6.98
CA TYR A 69 -0.25 -5.47 6.31
C TYR A 69 1.25 -5.24 6.08
N LEU A 70 1.67 -4.04 5.70
CA LEU A 70 3.08 -3.70 5.52
C LEU A 70 3.88 -3.81 6.82
N MET A 71 3.27 -3.39 7.94
CA MET A 71 3.91 -3.32 9.25
C MET A 71 3.87 -4.65 10.03
N ASP A 72 3.20 -5.67 9.53
CA ASP A 72 3.21 -7.02 10.12
C ASP A 72 4.53 -7.76 9.77
N ILE A 73 5.61 -7.31 10.40
CA ILE A 73 6.98 -7.80 10.14
C ILE A 73 7.42 -8.70 11.30
N PRO A 74 7.95 -9.91 11.02
CA PRO A 74 8.54 -10.75 12.03
C PRO A 74 9.68 -10.03 12.78
N PRO A 75 9.80 -10.20 14.13
CA PRO A 75 10.79 -9.47 14.94
C PRO A 75 12.26 -9.75 14.59
N ASP A 76 12.53 -10.85 13.91
CA ASP A 76 13.87 -11.27 13.48
C ASP A 76 14.24 -10.84 12.05
N ARG A 77 13.32 -10.17 11.35
CA ARG A 77 13.53 -9.67 9.99
C ARG A 77 13.91 -8.19 10.00
N ASP A 78 14.84 -7.83 9.11
CA ASP A 78 15.14 -6.42 8.83
C ASP A 78 13.84 -5.67 8.43
N PRO A 79 13.51 -4.54 9.08
CA PRO A 79 12.25 -3.83 8.85
C PRO A 79 12.07 -3.37 7.41
N VAL A 80 13.11 -2.86 6.75
CA VAL A 80 13.02 -2.34 5.38
C VAL A 80 12.77 -3.46 4.38
N LEU A 81 13.52 -4.56 4.53
CA LEU A 81 13.30 -5.77 3.72
C LEU A 81 11.91 -6.34 3.97
N GLY A 82 11.47 -6.36 5.23
CA GLY A 82 10.13 -6.84 5.62
C GLY A 82 9.02 -6.04 4.96
N ILE A 83 9.07 -4.71 5.01
CA ILE A 83 8.11 -3.81 4.35
C ILE A 83 8.09 -4.07 2.84
N GLY A 84 9.26 -4.11 2.20
CA GLY A 84 9.36 -4.33 0.76
C GLY A 84 8.78 -5.68 0.31
N LEU A 85 9.03 -6.74 1.07
CA LEU A 85 8.45 -8.07 0.83
C LEU A 85 6.94 -8.08 1.03
N ASN A 86 6.44 -7.49 2.12
CA ASN A 86 5.02 -7.41 2.40
C ASN A 86 4.30 -6.57 1.34
N TYR A 87 4.92 -5.48 0.85
CA TYR A 87 4.39 -4.67 -0.23
C TYR A 87 4.16 -5.49 -1.51
N ILE A 88 5.15 -6.27 -1.93
CA ILE A 88 5.05 -7.12 -3.11
C ILE A 88 4.07 -8.28 -2.88
N ARG A 89 4.10 -8.89 -1.67
CA ARG A 89 3.18 -9.97 -1.31
C ARG A 89 1.73 -9.51 -1.31
N PHE A 90 1.44 -8.29 -0.83
CA PHE A 90 0.09 -7.73 -0.91
C PHE A 90 -0.42 -7.65 -2.35
N ALA A 91 0.43 -7.26 -3.30
CA ALA A 91 0.05 -7.23 -4.71
C ALA A 91 -0.23 -8.63 -5.30
N VAL A 92 0.41 -9.67 -4.76
CA VAL A 92 0.17 -11.08 -5.12
C VAL A 92 -1.16 -11.57 -4.56
N GLU A 93 -1.39 -11.34 -3.27
CA GLU A 93 -2.54 -11.88 -2.52
C GLU A 93 -3.82 -11.08 -2.77
N GLU A 94 -3.69 -9.75 -2.95
CA GLU A 94 -4.79 -8.80 -3.09
C GLU A 94 -4.66 -7.92 -4.36
N PRO A 95 -4.50 -8.51 -5.57
CA PRO A 95 -4.18 -7.75 -6.77
C PRO A 95 -5.24 -6.68 -7.13
N GLN A 96 -6.51 -6.93 -6.80
CA GLN A 96 -7.58 -5.95 -7.06
C GLN A 96 -7.55 -4.79 -6.08
N LEU A 97 -7.20 -5.03 -4.81
CA LEU A 97 -7.01 -3.98 -3.81
C LEU A 97 -5.75 -3.17 -4.12
N PHE A 98 -4.67 -3.81 -4.54
CA PHE A 98 -3.45 -3.12 -5.00
C PHE A 98 -3.76 -2.17 -6.17
N ARG A 99 -4.50 -2.61 -7.21
CA ARG A 99 -4.92 -1.74 -8.30
C ARG A 99 -5.81 -0.60 -7.82
N PHE A 100 -6.69 -0.86 -6.87
CA PHE A 100 -7.56 0.16 -6.29
C PHE A 100 -6.74 1.24 -5.57
N LEU A 101 -5.74 0.88 -4.78
CA LEU A 101 -4.89 1.84 -4.09
C LEU A 101 -4.04 2.66 -5.07
N PHE A 102 -3.39 2.03 -6.03
CA PHE A 102 -2.33 2.67 -6.80
C PHE A 102 -2.71 3.05 -8.24
N GLN A 103 -3.88 2.66 -8.74
CA GLN A 103 -4.29 2.89 -10.14
C GLN A 103 -5.67 3.54 -10.28
N SER A 104 -6.40 3.77 -9.16
CA SER A 104 -7.77 4.31 -9.22
C SER A 104 -7.83 5.83 -9.28
N GLY A 105 -6.77 6.53 -8.93
CA GLY A 105 -6.75 7.99 -8.81
C GLY A 105 -7.43 8.52 -7.53
N TYR A 106 -7.68 7.68 -6.53
CA TYR A 106 -8.21 8.11 -5.22
C TYR A 106 -7.13 8.48 -4.21
N ALA A 107 -5.84 8.23 -4.51
CA ALA A 107 -4.71 8.69 -3.70
C ALA A 107 -4.76 10.23 -3.56
N GLN A 108 -4.50 10.73 -2.36
CA GLN A 108 -4.59 12.17 -2.05
C GLN A 108 -3.23 12.85 -2.06
N GLU A 109 -2.15 12.08 -2.03
CA GLU A 109 -0.78 12.55 -2.03
C GLU A 109 -0.45 13.25 -3.35
N SER A 110 0.19 14.43 -3.25
CA SER A 110 0.54 15.25 -4.41
C SER A 110 1.95 14.95 -4.95
N SER A 111 2.75 14.21 -4.17
CA SER A 111 4.13 13.86 -4.55
C SER A 111 4.54 12.48 -4.03
N LEU A 112 5.57 11.88 -4.66
CA LEU A 112 6.15 10.61 -4.22
C LEU A 112 6.77 10.69 -2.82
N LEU A 113 7.24 11.87 -2.41
CA LEU A 113 7.79 12.07 -1.07
C LEU A 113 6.69 12.07 -0.01
N GLU A 114 5.53 12.67 -0.29
CA GLU A 114 4.38 12.62 0.62
C GLU A 114 3.89 11.19 0.84
N MET A 115 4.00 10.31 -0.16
CA MET A 115 3.61 8.90 -0.01
C MET A 115 4.45 8.12 1.01
N ILE A 116 5.68 8.58 1.31
CA ILE A 116 6.57 7.95 2.29
C ILE A 116 6.66 8.74 3.61
N ASP A 117 6.02 9.89 3.71
CA ASP A 117 5.99 10.74 4.91
C ASP A 117 4.80 10.37 5.84
N SER A 118 4.46 9.09 5.94
CA SER A 118 3.43 8.62 6.85
C SER A 118 3.98 8.44 8.29
N GLU A 119 3.11 8.62 9.28
CA GLU A 119 3.50 8.47 10.70
C GLU A 119 4.04 7.06 11.00
N GLU A 120 3.53 6.04 10.31
CA GLU A 120 3.90 4.65 10.46
C GLU A 120 5.34 4.37 9.98
N LEU A 121 5.83 5.13 9.01
CA LEU A 121 7.19 5.00 8.47
C LEU A 121 8.25 5.77 9.28
N ILE A 122 7.87 6.72 10.13
CA ILE A 122 8.81 7.50 10.94
C ILE A 122 9.77 6.61 11.75
N PRO A 123 9.32 5.57 12.49
CA PRO A 123 10.23 4.70 13.23
C PRO A 123 11.19 3.90 12.32
N VAL A 124 10.72 3.52 11.14
CA VAL A 124 11.53 2.77 10.16
C VAL A 124 12.63 3.65 9.59
N LEU A 125 12.30 4.87 9.17
CA LEU A 125 13.27 5.84 8.66
C LEU A 125 14.30 6.22 9.74
N ALA A 126 13.87 6.38 11.00
CA ALA A 126 14.79 6.64 12.13
C ALA A 126 15.76 5.47 12.36
N ALA A 127 15.26 4.23 12.35
CA ALA A 127 16.11 3.04 12.49
C ALA A 127 17.12 2.89 11.32
N MET A 128 16.69 3.22 10.10
CA MET A 128 17.58 3.27 8.93
C MET A 128 18.67 4.32 9.10
N GLN A 129 18.31 5.52 9.54
CA GLN A 129 19.26 6.61 9.80
C GLN A 129 20.30 6.19 10.84
N ASP A 130 19.85 5.62 11.96
CA ASP A 130 20.73 5.16 13.04
C ASP A 130 21.69 4.05 12.57
N GLY A 131 21.18 3.12 11.76
CA GLY A 131 21.97 1.99 11.26
C GLY A 131 22.98 2.36 10.18
N THR A 132 22.71 3.40 9.39
CA THR A 132 23.56 3.80 8.25
C THR A 132 24.41 5.03 8.54
N GLY A 133 24.03 5.85 9.52
CA GLY A 133 24.68 7.14 9.81
C GLY A 133 24.38 8.25 8.79
N MET A 134 23.52 7.99 7.80
CA MET A 134 23.12 8.98 6.79
C MET A 134 22.26 10.10 7.38
N SER A 135 22.21 11.25 6.70
CA SER A 135 21.23 12.29 7.02
C SER A 135 19.78 11.78 6.77
N MET A 136 18.79 12.35 7.46
CA MET A 136 17.37 11.97 7.24
C MET A 136 16.94 12.21 5.79
N GLU A 137 17.43 13.25 5.15
CA GLU A 137 17.15 13.54 3.74
C GLU A 137 17.63 12.39 2.83
N LYS A 138 18.86 11.94 2.99
CA LYS A 138 19.41 10.81 2.23
C LYS A 138 18.72 9.50 2.57
N THR A 139 18.39 9.28 3.84
CA THR A 139 17.63 8.10 4.28
C THR A 139 16.28 8.03 3.54
N ARG A 140 15.57 9.14 3.43
CA ARG A 140 14.31 9.21 2.66
C ARG A 140 14.51 8.93 1.17
N GLN A 141 15.57 9.47 0.56
CA GLN A 141 15.87 9.23 -0.87
C GLN A 141 16.20 7.75 -1.13
N VAL A 142 17.00 7.12 -0.27
CA VAL A 142 17.33 5.69 -0.34
C VAL A 142 16.05 4.85 -0.17
N PHE A 143 15.25 5.15 0.86
CA PHE A 143 13.98 4.46 1.08
C PHE A 143 13.03 4.59 -0.12
N LEU A 144 12.87 5.81 -0.66
CA LEU A 144 12.05 6.05 -1.86
C LEU A 144 12.54 5.25 -3.07
N THR A 145 13.84 5.16 -3.28
CA THR A 145 14.42 4.36 -4.37
C THR A 145 14.03 2.89 -4.26
N VAL A 146 14.11 2.32 -3.07
CA VAL A 146 13.73 0.93 -2.80
C VAL A 146 12.21 0.75 -2.88
N ALA A 147 11.43 1.72 -2.39
CA ALA A 147 9.97 1.70 -2.49
C ALA A 147 9.49 1.71 -3.96
N LEU A 148 10.12 2.54 -4.82
CA LEU A 148 9.81 2.55 -6.26
C LEU A 148 10.19 1.24 -6.95
N PHE A 149 11.32 0.63 -6.55
CA PHE A 149 11.68 -0.70 -7.04
C PHE A 149 10.63 -1.74 -6.64
N ALA A 150 10.23 -1.77 -5.36
CA ALA A 150 9.20 -2.67 -4.86
C ALA A 150 7.84 -2.44 -5.56
N HIS A 151 7.47 -1.17 -5.79
CA HIS A 151 6.25 -0.82 -6.52
C HIS A 151 6.28 -1.30 -7.97
N GLY A 152 7.39 -1.13 -8.67
CA GLY A 152 7.57 -1.64 -10.03
C GLY A 152 7.38 -3.16 -10.08
N TYR A 153 8.00 -3.88 -9.15
CA TYR A 153 7.87 -5.33 -9.01
C TYR A 153 6.42 -5.76 -8.73
N ALA A 154 5.80 -5.15 -7.72
CA ALA A 154 4.41 -5.40 -7.32
C ALA A 154 3.42 -5.10 -8.46
N SER A 155 3.63 -3.99 -9.17
CA SER A 155 2.80 -3.58 -10.30
C SER A 155 2.86 -4.59 -11.46
N ILE A 156 4.07 -5.09 -11.78
CA ILE A 156 4.25 -6.12 -12.82
C ILE A 156 3.50 -7.40 -12.43
N ILE A 157 3.65 -7.86 -11.19
CA ILE A 157 2.98 -9.06 -10.69
C ILE A 157 1.46 -8.90 -10.70
N ALA A 158 0.94 -7.83 -10.10
CA ALA A 158 -0.50 -7.59 -10.00
C ALA A 158 -1.20 -7.52 -11.36
N ASN A 159 -0.51 -6.98 -12.38
CA ASN A 159 -1.10 -6.77 -13.70
C ASN A 159 -0.94 -7.98 -14.64
N ASN A 160 0.07 -8.83 -14.44
CA ASN A 160 0.39 -9.91 -15.37
C ASN A 160 0.19 -11.31 -14.76
N GLY A 161 -0.16 -11.42 -13.46
CA GLY A 161 -0.35 -12.70 -12.80
C GLY A 161 0.89 -13.59 -12.79
N LEU A 162 2.07 -12.97 -12.64
CA LEU A 162 3.33 -13.71 -12.62
C LEU A 162 3.47 -14.51 -11.32
N GLU A 163 4.21 -15.61 -11.39
CA GLU A 163 4.57 -16.40 -10.22
C GLU A 163 5.42 -15.57 -9.24
N TYR A 164 5.15 -15.73 -7.96
CA TYR A 164 5.87 -15.08 -6.87
C TYR A 164 6.85 -16.08 -6.24
N ASP A 165 8.14 -15.75 -6.30
CA ASP A 165 9.20 -16.44 -5.58
C ASP A 165 9.80 -15.48 -4.54
N GLU A 166 9.45 -15.66 -3.26
CA GLU A 166 9.89 -14.79 -2.16
C GLU A 166 11.42 -14.70 -2.07
N LYS A 167 12.14 -15.82 -2.28
CA LYS A 167 13.59 -15.84 -2.19
C LYS A 167 14.25 -15.02 -3.30
N LEU A 168 13.72 -15.12 -4.51
CA LEU A 168 14.20 -14.32 -5.65
C LEU A 168 13.90 -12.82 -5.42
N VAL A 169 12.70 -12.51 -4.98
CA VAL A 169 12.26 -11.13 -4.68
C VAL A 169 13.11 -10.52 -3.57
N ALA A 170 13.35 -11.26 -2.48
CA ALA A 170 14.21 -10.82 -1.38
C ALA A 170 15.61 -10.47 -1.88
N GLY A 171 16.24 -11.34 -2.69
CA GLY A 171 17.56 -11.07 -3.26
C GLY A 171 17.58 -9.82 -4.14
N HIS A 172 16.54 -9.58 -4.92
CA HIS A 172 16.43 -8.36 -5.75
C HIS A 172 16.24 -7.10 -4.88
N LEU A 173 15.43 -7.17 -3.83
CA LEU A 173 15.25 -6.06 -2.88
C LEU A 173 16.56 -5.74 -2.14
N GLU A 174 17.28 -6.75 -1.68
CA GLU A 174 18.59 -6.58 -1.03
C GLU A 174 19.61 -5.93 -1.99
N HIS A 175 19.63 -6.33 -3.26
CA HIS A 175 20.50 -5.71 -4.26
C HIS A 175 20.10 -4.24 -4.51
N ALA A 176 18.82 -3.93 -4.60
CA ALA A 176 18.34 -2.56 -4.77
C ALA A 176 18.70 -1.70 -3.55
N TRP A 177 18.51 -2.23 -2.35
CA TRP A 177 18.85 -1.61 -1.08
C TRP A 177 20.36 -1.29 -0.99
N ASN A 178 21.20 -2.30 -1.17
CA ASN A 178 22.65 -2.14 -1.11
C ASN A 178 23.17 -1.17 -2.18
N GLY A 179 22.61 -1.23 -3.40
CA GLY A 179 22.95 -0.31 -4.48
C GLY A 179 22.58 1.14 -4.17
N ALA A 180 21.40 1.37 -3.58
CA ALA A 180 20.95 2.71 -3.20
C ALA A 180 21.83 3.32 -2.08
N ILE A 181 22.21 2.52 -1.06
CA ILE A 181 23.13 2.96 -0.01
C ILE A 181 24.50 3.31 -0.59
N LEU A 182 25.08 2.43 -1.43
CA LEU A 182 26.38 2.67 -2.03
C LEU A 182 26.40 3.96 -2.85
N ALA A 183 25.37 4.23 -3.63
CA ALA A 183 25.24 5.47 -4.39
C ALA A 183 25.16 6.69 -3.47
N ALA A 184 24.35 6.63 -2.40
CA ALA A 184 24.22 7.72 -1.44
C ALA A 184 25.54 8.06 -0.73
N VAL A 185 26.32 7.04 -0.36
CA VAL A 185 27.65 7.23 0.29
C VAL A 185 28.69 7.80 -0.68
N GLN A 186 28.67 7.38 -1.95
CA GLN A 186 29.58 7.94 -2.95
C GLN A 186 29.33 9.42 -3.21
N GLU A 187 28.09 9.84 -3.29
CA GLU A 187 27.72 11.25 -3.44
C GLU A 187 28.18 12.13 -2.26
N GLU A 188 28.24 11.61 -1.03
CA GLU A 188 28.78 12.33 0.13
C GLU A 188 30.28 12.58 -0.01
N ASN A 189 31.04 11.55 -0.38
CA ASN A 189 32.47 11.64 -0.51
C ASN A 189 32.88 12.62 -1.63
N GLU A 190 32.17 12.63 -2.75
CA GLU A 190 32.41 13.56 -3.86
C GLU A 190 32.11 15.04 -3.49
N HIS A 191 31.14 15.28 -2.61
CA HIS A 191 30.83 16.63 -2.11
C HIS A 191 31.87 17.14 -1.13
N GLU A 192 32.43 16.28 -0.26
CA GLU A 192 33.48 16.65 0.69
C GLU A 192 34.81 16.95 -0.01
N GLU A 193 35.11 16.28 -1.13
CA GLU A 193 36.35 16.54 -1.90
C GLU A 193 36.26 17.85 -2.75
N THR A 194 35.07 18.42 -2.93
CA THR A 194 34.86 19.59 -3.81
C THR A 194 34.75 20.90 -3.01
N VAL A 195 34.74 20.87 -1.67
CA VAL A 195 34.69 22.00 -0.73
C VAL A 195 36.08 22.28 -0.14
#